data_ec7e77ffb2c856613ce19fcf47937ce6
#
_entry.id   ec7e77ffb2c856613ce19fcf47937ce6
#
_cell.length_a   1.000
_cell.length_b   1.000
_cell.length_c   1.000
_cell.angle_alpha   90.00
_cell.angle_beta   90.00
_cell.angle_gamma   90.00
#
_symmetry.space_group_name_H-M   'P 1'
#
loop_
_entity.id
_entity.type
_entity.pdbx_description
1 polymer ?
#
loop_
_entity_poly.entity_id
_entity_poly.type
_entity_poly.pdbx_seq_one_letter_code
_entity_poly.pdbx_strand_id
1 'polypeptide(L)'
;MKNGTSDDLFSVATEGLVEDSEHLFGLGGHVRRPLTWGYVRVAETVPDAAPADQPGVREQQVLLRRAGVKSQRIVVEVASSARQRRPRLDSLIRVAHPGDTIVVTALDRLARSTSHLLRTIATIADERIMLRSLEEGLDTGTPEGRVALNVITALAGVDSALIKERTEVGMARARKEGRKPGRPSRVTREQYQHVWRMSADGASHRTIARSTGVSRSVVGRILRHELPTLEERYELTTEGELPL
;
A
#
# COMPACT_ATOMS: atom_id res chain seq x y z
N MET A 1 10.65 9.06 -24.50
CA MET A 1 10.93 7.87 -23.67
C MET A 1 9.61 7.48 -23.03
N LYS A 2 8.99 6.40 -23.52
CA LYS A 2 7.64 5.97 -23.14
C LYS A 2 7.71 5.18 -21.83
N ASN A 3 7.02 5.68 -20.80
CA ASN A 3 6.75 4.93 -19.58
C ASN A 3 5.85 3.74 -19.96
N GLY A 4 6.40 2.54 -20.00
CA GLY A 4 5.64 1.30 -20.08
C GLY A 4 4.83 1.17 -18.80
N THR A 5 3.54 1.40 -18.89
CA THR A 5 2.59 1.31 -17.81
C THR A 5 2.47 -0.14 -17.34
N SER A 6 2.35 -0.30 -16.04
CA SER A 6 2.15 -1.56 -15.28
C SER A 6 0.97 -2.41 -15.79
N ASP A 7 0.17 -1.90 -16.70
CA ASP A 7 -1.02 -2.53 -17.26
C ASP A 7 -0.71 -3.58 -18.36
N ASP A 8 0.39 -3.44 -19.10
CA ASP A 8 0.71 -4.34 -20.22
C ASP A 8 1.08 -5.78 -19.79
N LEU A 9 1.59 -5.96 -18.57
CA LEU A 9 1.96 -7.28 -18.06
C LEU A 9 0.78 -8.06 -17.48
N PHE A 10 -0.31 -7.36 -17.11
CA PHE A 10 -1.57 -8.00 -16.70
C PHE A 10 -2.43 -8.37 -17.90
N SER A 11 -2.33 -7.66 -19.02
CA SER A 11 -3.03 -7.97 -20.26
C SER A 11 -2.67 -9.38 -20.76
N VAL A 12 -1.39 -9.76 -20.73
CA VAL A 12 -0.93 -11.09 -21.15
C VAL A 12 -1.43 -12.19 -20.21
N ALA A 13 -1.59 -11.89 -18.91
CA ALA A 13 -2.12 -12.88 -17.94
C ALA A 13 -3.64 -13.04 -18.02
N THR A 14 -4.35 -12.01 -18.52
CA THR A 14 -5.81 -12.06 -18.69
C THR A 14 -6.26 -12.62 -20.02
N GLU A 15 -5.46 -12.53 -21.08
CA GLU A 15 -5.79 -13.15 -22.38
C GLU A 15 -5.83 -14.68 -22.32
N GLY A 16 -5.05 -15.32 -21.45
CA GLY A 16 -5.14 -16.78 -21.20
C GLY A 16 -6.32 -17.21 -20.32
N LEU A 17 -7.10 -16.28 -19.76
CA LEU A 17 -8.25 -16.59 -18.90
C LEU A 17 -9.52 -16.93 -19.67
N VAL A 18 -9.57 -16.65 -20.98
CA VAL A 18 -10.77 -16.84 -21.81
C VAL A 18 -10.87 -18.27 -22.34
N GLU A 19 -9.75 -19.00 -22.48
CA GLU A 19 -9.76 -20.34 -23.11
C GLU A 19 -10.16 -21.50 -22.19
N ASP A 20 -10.10 -21.33 -20.85
CA ASP A 20 -10.51 -22.41 -19.91
C ASP A 20 -12.03 -22.40 -19.56
N SER A 21 -12.86 -21.59 -20.26
CA SER A 21 -14.30 -21.46 -19.99
C SER A 21 -15.20 -22.27 -20.90
N GLU A 22 -14.68 -23.09 -21.81
CA GLU A 22 -15.51 -23.91 -22.69
C GLU A 22 -15.88 -25.27 -22.09
N HIS A 23 -17.20 -25.50 -22.08
CA HIS A 23 -17.98 -26.74 -21.91
C HIS A 23 -18.28 -27.23 -20.49
N LEU A 24 -19.39 -26.74 -19.97
CA LEU A 24 -20.44 -27.62 -19.42
C LEU A 24 -21.81 -26.94 -19.57
N PHE A 25 -22.52 -27.23 -20.61
CA PHE A 25 -23.94 -26.89 -20.77
C PHE A 25 -24.79 -27.69 -19.79
N GLY A 26 -25.59 -27.01 -18.98
CA GLY A 26 -26.64 -27.61 -18.18
C GLY A 26 -27.01 -26.77 -16.96
N LEU A 27 -28.02 -25.86 -17.13
CA LEU A 27 -28.73 -25.16 -16.06
C LEU A 27 -27.94 -24.16 -15.21
N GLY A 28 -27.84 -22.93 -15.68
CA GLY A 28 -27.97 -21.72 -14.84
C GLY A 28 -26.91 -21.41 -13.82
N GLY A 29 -25.63 -21.28 -14.19
CA GLY A 29 -24.59 -20.71 -13.37
C GLY A 29 -23.22 -21.20 -13.81
N HIS A 30 -22.46 -20.36 -14.47
CA HIS A 30 -21.04 -20.67 -14.76
C HIS A 30 -20.26 -20.77 -13.46
N VAL A 31 -20.10 -21.99 -12.93
CA VAL A 31 -19.20 -22.22 -11.78
C VAL A 31 -17.79 -22.16 -12.32
N ARG A 32 -17.15 -21.00 -12.16
CA ARG A 32 -15.73 -20.80 -12.46
C ARG A 32 -14.90 -21.82 -11.65
N ARG A 33 -14.00 -22.54 -12.31
CA ARG A 33 -13.05 -23.41 -11.61
C ARG A 33 -12.02 -22.57 -10.88
N PRO A 34 -11.72 -22.88 -9.60
CA PRO A 34 -10.67 -22.21 -8.87
C PRO A 34 -9.32 -22.26 -9.59
N LEU A 35 -8.60 -21.17 -9.60
CA LEU A 35 -7.29 -21.08 -10.20
C LEU A 35 -6.18 -21.17 -9.15
N THR A 36 -5.02 -21.68 -9.57
CA THR A 36 -3.83 -21.71 -8.73
C THR A 36 -2.80 -20.72 -9.29
N TRP A 37 -2.47 -19.73 -8.49
CA TRP A 37 -1.49 -18.67 -8.77
C TRP A 37 -0.19 -18.96 -8.03
N GLY A 38 0.95 -18.63 -8.64
CA GLY A 38 2.23 -18.65 -7.99
C GLY A 38 2.71 -17.22 -7.73
N TYR A 39 3.31 -16.98 -6.59
CA TYR A 39 3.95 -15.71 -6.31
C TYR A 39 5.42 -15.93 -5.95
N VAL A 40 6.30 -15.28 -6.71
CA VAL A 40 7.75 -15.29 -6.55
C VAL A 40 8.19 -13.90 -6.12
N ARG A 41 9.05 -13.86 -5.11
CA ARG A 41 9.68 -12.61 -4.71
C ARG A 41 11.19 -12.78 -4.56
N VAL A 42 11.92 -11.84 -5.17
CA VAL A 42 13.37 -11.70 -5.02
C VAL A 42 13.75 -10.24 -4.71
N ALA A 43 14.93 -10.05 -4.14
CA ALA A 43 15.55 -8.73 -4.08
C ALA A 43 16.10 -8.37 -5.45
N GLU A 44 16.08 -7.09 -5.80
CA GLU A 44 16.78 -6.59 -6.97
C GLU A 44 18.30 -6.63 -6.68
N THR A 45 19.00 -7.55 -7.33
CA THR A 45 20.44 -7.75 -7.14
C THR A 45 21.22 -7.42 -8.40
N VAL A 46 20.58 -7.49 -9.56
CA VAL A 46 21.16 -7.09 -10.85
C VAL A 46 20.38 -5.91 -11.38
N PRO A 47 20.94 -4.69 -11.38
CA PRO A 47 20.29 -3.50 -11.93
C PRO A 47 19.90 -3.72 -13.40
N ASP A 48 18.75 -3.19 -13.79
CA ASP A 48 18.20 -3.22 -15.15
C ASP A 48 17.98 -4.62 -15.77
N ALA A 49 18.18 -5.71 -15.03
CA ALA A 49 17.84 -7.05 -15.49
C ALA A 49 16.32 -7.25 -15.50
N ALA A 50 15.83 -8.01 -16.49
CA ALA A 50 14.43 -8.38 -16.50
C ALA A 50 14.05 -9.16 -15.22
N PRO A 51 12.82 -9.02 -14.71
CA PRO A 51 12.39 -9.71 -13.49
C PRO A 51 12.63 -11.23 -13.51
N ALA A 52 12.51 -11.87 -14.67
CA ALA A 52 12.72 -13.29 -14.82
C ALA A 52 14.20 -13.71 -14.72
N ASP A 53 15.12 -12.78 -14.95
CA ASP A 53 16.56 -13.03 -14.97
C ASP A 53 17.25 -12.68 -13.63
N GLN A 54 16.50 -12.17 -12.66
CA GLN A 54 17.03 -11.95 -11.32
C GLN A 54 17.35 -13.28 -10.64
N PRO A 55 18.48 -13.36 -9.90
CA PRO A 55 18.85 -14.56 -9.14
C PRO A 55 17.74 -15.03 -8.18
N GLY A 56 17.54 -16.33 -8.09
CA GLY A 56 16.54 -16.95 -7.24
C GLY A 56 15.12 -17.01 -7.83
N VAL A 57 14.86 -16.37 -8.97
CA VAL A 57 13.53 -16.44 -9.61
C VAL A 57 13.28 -17.82 -10.21
N ARG A 58 14.26 -18.35 -10.98
CA ARG A 58 14.12 -19.64 -11.66
C ARG A 58 13.93 -20.79 -10.67
N GLU A 59 14.63 -20.78 -9.54
CA GLU A 59 14.51 -21.78 -8.50
C GLU A 59 13.09 -21.79 -7.91
N GLN A 60 12.58 -20.63 -7.54
CA GLN A 60 11.22 -20.51 -7.02
C GLN A 60 10.18 -20.94 -8.07
N GLN A 61 10.34 -20.53 -9.33
CA GLN A 61 9.43 -20.94 -10.42
C GLN A 61 9.44 -22.46 -10.63
N VAL A 62 10.59 -23.13 -10.53
CA VAL A 62 10.68 -24.60 -10.63
C VAL A 62 9.88 -25.26 -9.51
N LEU A 63 10.03 -24.78 -8.27
CA LEU A 63 9.29 -25.32 -7.10
C LEU A 63 7.78 -25.11 -7.27
N LEU A 64 7.36 -23.92 -7.69
CA LEU A 64 5.94 -23.62 -7.91
C LEU A 64 5.33 -24.49 -9.03
N ARG A 65 6.07 -24.71 -10.13
CA ARG A 65 5.61 -25.61 -11.21
C ARG A 65 5.48 -27.05 -10.74
N ARG A 66 6.43 -27.53 -9.93
CA ARG A 66 6.35 -28.87 -9.30
C ARG A 66 5.15 -29.00 -8.37
N ALA A 67 4.73 -27.89 -7.74
CA ALA A 67 3.53 -27.82 -6.91
C ALA A 67 2.23 -27.67 -7.73
N GLY A 68 2.29 -27.71 -9.08
CA GLY A 68 1.13 -27.68 -9.98
C GLY A 68 0.74 -26.30 -10.50
N VAL A 69 1.54 -25.27 -10.26
CA VAL A 69 1.24 -23.92 -10.77
C VAL A 69 1.61 -23.83 -12.25
N LYS A 70 0.69 -23.38 -13.09
CA LYS A 70 0.95 -23.11 -14.52
C LYS A 70 1.91 -21.93 -14.68
N SER A 71 2.88 -22.00 -15.59
CA SER A 71 3.92 -20.96 -15.75
C SER A 71 3.35 -19.57 -16.02
N GLN A 72 2.28 -19.44 -16.81
CA GLN A 72 1.60 -18.17 -17.10
C GLN A 72 0.87 -17.57 -15.89
N ARG A 73 0.69 -18.32 -14.82
CA ARG A 73 0.07 -17.86 -13.56
C ARG A 73 1.08 -17.60 -12.45
N ILE A 74 2.35 -17.48 -12.78
CA ILE A 74 3.39 -17.13 -11.81
C ILE A 74 3.69 -15.64 -11.91
N VAL A 75 3.38 -14.93 -10.86
CA VAL A 75 3.66 -13.50 -10.70
C VAL A 75 5.03 -13.32 -10.06
N VAL A 76 5.93 -12.59 -10.71
CA VAL A 76 7.28 -12.32 -10.20
C VAL A 76 7.37 -10.88 -9.72
N GLU A 77 7.71 -10.69 -8.46
CA GLU A 77 7.97 -9.40 -7.85
C GLU A 77 9.46 -9.22 -7.54
N VAL A 78 10.07 -8.22 -8.17
CA VAL A 78 11.42 -7.76 -7.85
C VAL A 78 11.28 -6.54 -6.96
N ALA A 79 11.70 -6.64 -5.71
CA ALA A 79 11.55 -5.59 -4.73
C ALA A 79 12.90 -5.06 -4.29
N SER A 80 13.16 -3.77 -4.52
CA SER A 80 14.29 -3.09 -3.90
C SER A 80 14.16 -3.14 -2.37
N SER A 81 15.30 -3.16 -1.67
CA SER A 81 15.35 -3.28 -0.21
C SER A 81 14.59 -2.19 0.55
N ALA A 82 14.37 -1.01 -0.07
CA ALA A 82 13.77 0.16 0.55
C ALA A 82 12.23 0.25 0.43
N ARG A 83 11.59 -0.45 -0.51
CA ARG A 83 10.15 -0.33 -0.73
C ARG A 83 9.36 -1.34 0.09
N GLN A 84 8.49 -0.85 0.99
CA GLN A 84 7.57 -1.68 1.78
C GLN A 84 6.39 -2.21 0.96
N ARG A 85 6.00 -1.53 -0.12
CA ARG A 85 4.88 -1.92 -0.96
C ARG A 85 5.22 -3.08 -1.89
N ARG A 86 4.23 -3.95 -2.09
CA ARG A 86 4.28 -5.11 -2.98
C ARG A 86 3.19 -5.00 -4.04
N PRO A 87 3.37 -4.12 -5.02
CA PRO A 87 2.31 -3.78 -5.97
C PRO A 87 1.83 -4.99 -6.77
N ARG A 88 2.69 -5.95 -7.06
CA ARG A 88 2.29 -7.15 -7.80
C ARG A 88 1.53 -8.15 -6.93
N LEU A 89 1.91 -8.31 -5.66
CA LEU A 89 1.14 -9.11 -4.71
C LEU A 89 -0.23 -8.47 -4.45
N ASP A 90 -0.27 -7.15 -4.22
CA ASP A 90 -1.51 -6.41 -4.01
C ASP A 90 -2.44 -6.53 -5.24
N SER A 91 -1.87 -6.52 -6.46
CA SER A 91 -2.63 -6.71 -7.69
C SER A 91 -3.09 -8.16 -7.85
N LEU A 92 -2.26 -9.14 -7.49
CA LEU A 92 -2.64 -10.55 -7.52
C LEU A 92 -3.83 -10.82 -6.60
N ILE A 93 -3.81 -10.31 -5.37
CA ILE A 93 -4.92 -10.46 -4.42
C ILE A 93 -6.20 -9.84 -4.97
N ARG A 94 -6.12 -8.69 -5.66
CA ARG A 94 -7.31 -8.06 -6.28
C ARG A 94 -7.88 -8.82 -7.47
N VAL A 95 -7.05 -9.53 -8.22
CA VAL A 95 -7.46 -10.27 -9.42
C VAL A 95 -7.93 -11.69 -9.07
N ALA A 96 -7.37 -12.28 -8.03
CA ALA A 96 -7.77 -13.59 -7.54
C ALA A 96 -9.23 -13.54 -7.04
N HIS A 97 -9.96 -14.62 -7.23
CA HIS A 97 -11.35 -14.75 -6.81
C HIS A 97 -11.48 -15.68 -5.61
N PRO A 98 -12.59 -15.60 -4.87
CA PRO A 98 -12.88 -16.55 -3.80
C PRO A 98 -12.73 -18.00 -4.28
N GLY A 99 -12.00 -18.81 -3.53
CA GLY A 99 -11.68 -20.20 -3.86
C GLY A 99 -10.39 -20.38 -4.67
N ASP A 100 -9.79 -19.34 -5.24
CA ASP A 100 -8.46 -19.43 -5.84
C ASP A 100 -7.40 -19.72 -4.77
N THR A 101 -6.25 -20.25 -5.20
CA THR A 101 -5.12 -20.54 -4.31
C THR A 101 -3.90 -19.76 -4.73
N ILE A 102 -3.27 -19.07 -3.80
CA ILE A 102 -1.95 -18.46 -3.97
C ILE A 102 -0.90 -19.39 -3.36
N VAL A 103 0.06 -19.83 -4.19
CA VAL A 103 1.17 -20.69 -3.77
C VAL A 103 2.44 -19.86 -3.69
N VAL A 104 3.15 -19.97 -2.58
CA VAL A 104 4.48 -19.38 -2.36
C VAL A 104 5.48 -20.46 -1.97
N THR A 105 6.76 -20.21 -2.22
CA THR A 105 7.80 -21.14 -1.77
C THR A 105 7.98 -21.09 -0.25
N ALA A 106 7.87 -19.89 0.35
CA ALA A 106 7.95 -19.68 1.79
C ALA A 106 7.12 -18.44 2.17
N LEU A 107 6.63 -18.36 3.41
CA LEU A 107 5.82 -17.25 3.92
C LEU A 107 6.58 -15.91 3.93
N ASP A 108 7.91 -15.95 4.08
CA ASP A 108 8.75 -14.75 4.04
C ASP A 108 8.71 -14.03 2.68
N ARG A 109 8.29 -14.72 1.61
CA ARG A 109 8.07 -14.10 0.29
C ARG A 109 6.94 -13.08 0.33
N LEU A 110 5.93 -13.29 1.17
CA LEU A 110 4.77 -12.41 1.29
C LEU A 110 5.06 -11.09 2.01
N ALA A 111 6.01 -11.07 2.95
CA ALA A 111 6.24 -9.90 3.78
C ALA A 111 7.70 -9.77 4.24
N ARG A 112 8.05 -8.64 4.86
CA ARG A 112 9.38 -8.36 5.43
C ARG A 112 9.38 -8.29 6.94
N SER A 113 8.23 -8.19 7.56
CA SER A 113 8.05 -8.17 9.01
C SER A 113 6.90 -9.08 9.37
N THR A 114 6.94 -9.62 10.56
CA THR A 114 5.87 -10.48 11.10
C THR A 114 4.52 -9.75 11.04
N SER A 115 4.46 -8.50 11.47
CA SER A 115 3.23 -7.70 11.42
C SER A 115 2.67 -7.51 10.00
N HIS A 116 3.55 -7.34 9.01
CA HIS A 116 3.11 -7.24 7.62
C HIS A 116 2.66 -8.61 7.09
N LEU A 117 3.36 -9.69 7.45
CA LEU A 117 2.99 -11.06 7.09
C LEU A 117 1.59 -11.40 7.61
N LEU A 118 1.36 -11.18 8.90
CA LEU A 118 0.07 -11.45 9.53
C LEU A 118 -1.07 -10.70 8.84
N ARG A 119 -0.87 -9.41 8.56
CA ARG A 119 -1.88 -8.60 7.82
C ARG A 119 -2.11 -9.10 6.40
N THR A 120 -1.04 -9.45 5.68
CA THR A 120 -1.17 -9.98 4.31
C THR A 120 -1.96 -11.29 4.29
N ILE A 121 -1.66 -12.21 5.22
CA ILE A 121 -2.38 -13.47 5.35
C ILE A 121 -3.85 -13.22 5.71
N ALA A 122 -4.13 -12.30 6.64
CA ALA A 122 -5.50 -11.91 6.99
C ALA A 122 -6.25 -11.36 5.76
N THR A 123 -5.63 -10.47 4.97
CA THR A 123 -6.23 -9.94 3.73
C THR A 123 -6.55 -11.05 2.73
N ILE A 124 -5.64 -12.01 2.54
CA ILE A 124 -5.86 -13.17 1.64
C ILE A 124 -7.06 -14.00 2.15
N ALA A 125 -7.17 -14.19 3.46
CA ALA A 125 -8.27 -14.93 4.07
C ALA A 125 -9.62 -14.19 3.94
N ASP A 126 -9.64 -12.88 4.16
CA ASP A 126 -10.84 -12.02 4.02
C ASP A 126 -11.40 -12.06 2.60
N GLU A 127 -10.52 -12.11 1.60
CA GLU A 127 -10.88 -12.27 0.19
C GLU A 127 -11.26 -13.73 -0.17
N ARG A 128 -11.30 -14.63 0.81
CA ARG A 128 -11.60 -16.07 0.63
C ARG A 128 -10.68 -16.76 -0.37
N ILE A 129 -9.45 -16.31 -0.47
CA ILE A 129 -8.38 -16.91 -1.27
C ILE A 129 -7.63 -17.88 -0.36
N MET A 130 -7.28 -19.05 -0.90
CA MET A 130 -6.47 -20.03 -0.18
C MET A 130 -4.99 -19.69 -0.31
N LEU A 131 -4.22 -19.95 0.75
CA LEU A 131 -2.78 -19.78 0.76
C LEU A 131 -2.10 -21.12 0.97
N ARG A 132 -1.09 -21.42 0.13
CA ARG A 132 -0.24 -22.59 0.28
C ARG A 132 1.22 -22.16 0.31
N SER A 133 1.93 -22.53 1.37
CA SER A 133 3.36 -22.33 1.50
C SER A 133 4.07 -23.69 1.49
N LEU A 134 5.08 -23.81 0.60
CA LEU A 134 5.71 -25.11 0.35
C LEU A 134 6.70 -25.48 1.46
N GLU A 135 7.48 -24.50 1.94
CA GLU A 135 8.52 -24.73 2.94
C GLU A 135 7.93 -25.01 4.32
N GLU A 136 6.92 -24.25 4.75
CA GLU A 136 6.26 -24.44 6.05
C GLU A 136 5.18 -25.53 6.02
N GLY A 137 4.88 -26.09 4.85
CA GLY A 137 3.83 -27.10 4.71
C GLY A 137 2.42 -26.58 5.01
N LEU A 138 2.22 -25.27 4.98
CA LEU A 138 0.92 -24.65 5.23
C LEU A 138 0.04 -24.76 3.99
N ASP A 139 -1.19 -25.28 4.15
CA ASP A 139 -2.24 -25.26 3.12
C ASP A 139 -3.58 -24.91 3.76
N THR A 140 -4.04 -23.68 3.58
CA THR A 140 -5.29 -23.21 4.19
C THR A 140 -6.54 -23.81 3.52
N GLY A 141 -6.38 -24.59 2.47
CA GLY A 141 -7.43 -25.43 1.89
C GLY A 141 -7.77 -26.68 2.74
N THR A 142 -6.83 -27.11 3.62
CA THR A 142 -7.04 -28.24 4.52
C THR A 142 -7.68 -27.84 5.85
N PRO A 143 -8.29 -28.77 6.58
CA PRO A 143 -8.80 -28.48 7.93
C PRO A 143 -7.73 -27.97 8.87
N GLU A 144 -6.55 -28.59 8.88
CA GLU A 144 -5.40 -28.22 9.74
C GLU A 144 -4.87 -26.83 9.38
N GLY A 145 -4.73 -26.54 8.08
CA GLY A 145 -4.31 -25.22 7.60
C GLY A 145 -5.31 -24.13 7.93
N ARG A 146 -6.63 -24.43 7.94
CA ARG A 146 -7.65 -23.49 8.42
C ARG A 146 -7.51 -23.16 9.90
N VAL A 147 -7.19 -24.14 10.74
CA VAL A 147 -6.91 -23.90 12.16
C VAL A 147 -5.69 -22.99 12.31
N ALA A 148 -4.60 -23.27 11.59
CA ALA A 148 -3.41 -22.43 11.58
C ALA A 148 -3.73 -20.99 11.10
N LEU A 149 -4.55 -20.85 10.05
CA LEU A 149 -4.99 -19.54 9.53
C LEU A 149 -5.78 -18.75 10.59
N ASN A 150 -6.69 -19.39 11.32
CA ASN A 150 -7.45 -18.73 12.39
C ASN A 150 -6.54 -18.19 13.50
N VAL A 151 -5.52 -18.96 13.89
CA VAL A 151 -4.51 -18.51 14.88
C VAL A 151 -3.72 -17.33 14.34
N ILE A 152 -3.26 -17.39 13.09
CA ILE A 152 -2.51 -16.30 12.44
C ILE A 152 -3.38 -15.04 12.36
N THR A 153 -4.64 -15.17 11.96
CA THR A 153 -5.58 -14.03 11.85
C THR A 153 -5.87 -13.40 13.22
N ALA A 154 -6.04 -14.21 14.26
CA ALA A 154 -6.21 -13.71 15.62
C ALA A 154 -4.99 -12.92 16.09
N LEU A 155 -3.78 -13.42 15.84
CA LEU A 155 -2.52 -12.73 16.16
C LEU A 155 -2.38 -11.40 15.38
N ALA A 156 -2.81 -11.36 14.12
CA ALA A 156 -2.83 -10.14 13.32
C ALA A 156 -3.71 -9.05 13.95
N GLY A 157 -4.85 -9.43 14.49
CA GLY A 157 -5.74 -8.54 15.23
C GLY A 157 -5.09 -7.93 16.46
N VAL A 158 -4.44 -8.77 17.29
CA VAL A 158 -3.71 -8.34 18.49
C VAL A 158 -2.55 -7.39 18.13
N ASP A 159 -1.73 -7.75 17.14
CA ASP A 159 -0.61 -6.91 16.69
C ASP A 159 -1.09 -5.54 16.21
N SER A 160 -2.17 -5.50 15.44
CA SER A 160 -2.77 -4.25 14.95
C SER A 160 -3.29 -3.37 16.09
N ALA A 161 -3.92 -3.96 17.10
CA ALA A 161 -4.42 -3.25 18.29
C ALA A 161 -3.25 -2.63 19.10
N LEU A 162 -2.20 -3.39 19.33
CA LEU A 162 -0.99 -2.90 20.03
C LEU A 162 -0.29 -1.76 19.28
N ILE A 163 -0.19 -1.85 17.95
CA ILE A 163 0.39 -0.77 17.13
C ILE A 163 -0.47 0.50 17.23
N LYS A 164 -1.80 0.35 17.16
CA LYS A 164 -2.73 1.48 17.30
C LYS A 164 -2.58 2.14 18.65
N GLU A 165 -2.60 1.38 19.75
CA GLU A 165 -2.43 1.88 21.10
C GLU A 165 -1.11 2.63 21.27
N ARG A 166 0.03 2.05 20.84
CA ARG A 166 1.34 2.73 20.88
C ARG A 166 1.34 4.03 20.10
N THR A 167 0.68 4.06 18.94
CA THR A 167 0.57 5.27 18.11
C THR A 167 -0.26 6.33 18.80
N GLU A 168 -1.39 5.97 19.42
CA GLU A 168 -2.26 6.88 20.15
C GLU A 168 -1.55 7.48 21.38
N VAL A 169 -0.87 6.63 22.16
CA VAL A 169 -0.06 7.08 23.30
C VAL A 169 1.08 8.00 22.85
N GLY A 170 1.78 7.64 21.78
CA GLY A 170 2.84 8.46 21.20
C GLY A 170 2.34 9.82 20.70
N MET A 171 1.19 9.84 20.03
CA MET A 171 0.56 11.09 19.58
C MET A 171 0.07 11.95 20.75
N ALA A 172 -0.51 11.34 21.78
CA ALA A 172 -0.94 12.05 22.98
C ALA A 172 0.25 12.70 23.72
N ARG A 173 1.36 11.96 23.83
CA ARG A 173 2.61 12.51 24.38
C ARG A 173 3.16 13.66 23.53
N ALA A 174 3.23 13.49 22.21
CA ALA A 174 3.70 14.54 21.30
C ALA A 174 2.84 15.81 21.38
N ARG A 175 1.51 15.67 21.52
CA ARG A 175 0.60 16.81 21.74
C ARG A 175 0.87 17.52 23.07
N LYS A 176 1.10 16.78 24.16
CA LYS A 176 1.48 17.37 25.46
C LYS A 176 2.81 18.11 25.39
N GLU A 177 3.74 17.68 24.55
CA GLU A 177 5.03 18.33 24.29
C GLU A 177 4.91 19.46 23.24
N GLY A 178 3.71 19.88 22.85
CA GLY A 178 3.47 20.94 21.86
C GLY A 178 3.76 20.55 20.41
N ARG A 179 4.08 19.29 20.15
CA ARG A 179 4.30 18.79 18.78
C ARG A 179 2.96 18.47 18.12
N LYS A 180 2.67 19.10 16.98
CA LYS A 180 1.46 18.84 16.21
C LYS A 180 1.71 17.78 15.14
N PRO A 181 0.82 16.77 15.01
CA PRO A 181 0.94 15.75 13.97
C PRO A 181 0.69 16.38 12.59
N GLY A 182 1.37 15.85 11.58
CA GLY A 182 1.19 16.25 10.19
C GLY A 182 2.47 16.79 9.56
N ARG A 183 2.39 17.05 8.25
CA ARG A 183 3.51 17.65 7.51
C ARG A 183 3.70 19.10 7.99
N PRO A 184 4.92 19.50 8.38
CA PRO A 184 5.20 20.89 8.72
C PRO A 184 4.76 21.83 7.59
N SER A 185 4.14 22.94 7.95
CA SER A 185 3.81 23.96 6.96
C SER A 185 5.09 24.50 6.33
N ARG A 186 5.09 24.62 5.01
CA ARG A 186 6.18 25.23 4.26
C ARG A 186 6.12 26.78 4.27
N VAL A 187 5.07 27.35 4.82
CA VAL A 187 4.92 28.81 4.92
C VAL A 187 5.83 29.30 6.01
N THR A 188 6.71 30.24 5.70
CA THR A 188 7.60 30.90 6.68
C THR A 188 6.84 32.01 7.42
N ARG A 189 7.41 32.47 8.55
CA ARG A 189 6.85 33.60 9.31
C ARG A 189 6.74 34.88 8.44
N GLU A 190 7.76 35.18 7.66
CA GLU A 190 7.79 36.30 6.75
C GLU A 190 6.70 36.23 5.67
N GLN A 191 6.53 35.05 5.06
CA GLN A 191 5.46 34.83 4.09
C GLN A 191 4.08 34.98 4.73
N TYR A 192 3.90 34.48 5.94
CA TYR A 192 2.63 34.59 6.67
C TYR A 192 2.29 36.04 6.97
N GLN A 193 3.25 36.82 7.52
CA GLN A 193 3.07 38.24 7.79
C GLN A 193 2.86 39.05 6.50
N HIS A 194 3.54 38.69 5.41
CA HIS A 194 3.37 39.36 4.12
C HIS A 194 1.98 39.11 3.52
N VAL A 195 1.42 37.90 3.70
CA VAL A 195 0.02 37.61 3.30
C VAL A 195 -0.94 38.58 3.99
N TRP A 196 -0.80 38.75 5.30
CA TRP A 196 -1.68 39.64 6.07
C TRP A 196 -1.53 41.11 5.70
N ARG A 197 -0.29 41.60 5.54
CA ARG A 197 -0.03 42.97 5.11
C ARG A 197 -0.68 43.28 3.76
N MET A 198 -0.41 42.43 2.76
CA MET A 198 -1.00 42.64 1.43
C MET A 198 -2.52 42.52 1.41
N SER A 199 -3.10 41.71 2.29
CA SER A 199 -4.55 41.61 2.43
C SER A 199 -5.14 42.88 3.04
N ALA A 200 -4.49 43.48 4.04
CA ALA A 200 -4.87 44.78 4.61
C ALA A 200 -4.82 45.90 3.56
N ASP A 201 -3.85 45.85 2.63
CA ASP A 201 -3.72 46.75 1.51
C ASP A 201 -4.74 46.50 0.37
N GLY A 202 -5.69 45.57 0.57
CA GLY A 202 -6.74 45.25 -0.41
C GLY A 202 -6.30 44.40 -1.59
N ALA A 203 -5.12 43.79 -1.55
CA ALA A 203 -4.62 42.96 -2.64
C ALA A 203 -5.44 41.66 -2.81
N SER A 204 -5.67 41.26 -4.08
CA SER A 204 -6.38 40.01 -4.38
C SER A 204 -5.58 38.77 -3.96
N HIS A 205 -6.25 37.66 -3.64
CA HIS A 205 -5.58 36.38 -3.32
C HIS A 205 -4.59 35.93 -4.41
N ARG A 206 -4.86 36.26 -5.68
CA ARG A 206 -3.95 35.96 -6.80
C ARG A 206 -2.69 36.79 -6.76
N THR A 207 -2.80 38.07 -6.42
CA THR A 207 -1.68 39.00 -6.26
C THR A 207 -0.82 38.58 -5.09
N ILE A 208 -1.45 38.31 -3.95
CA ILE A 208 -0.78 37.84 -2.73
C ILE A 208 -0.01 36.53 -2.99
N ALA A 209 -0.63 35.55 -3.62
CA ALA A 209 0.00 34.29 -3.95
C ALA A 209 1.25 34.46 -4.83
N ARG A 210 1.18 35.34 -5.82
CA ARG A 210 2.30 35.65 -6.71
C ARG A 210 3.46 36.33 -6.00
N SER A 211 3.15 37.28 -5.12
CA SER A 211 4.16 38.05 -4.37
C SER A 211 4.85 37.20 -3.27
N THR A 212 4.08 36.38 -2.57
CA THR A 212 4.60 35.61 -1.41
C THR A 212 5.15 34.22 -1.77
N GLY A 213 4.89 33.72 -2.98
CA GLY A 213 5.21 32.35 -3.38
C GLY A 213 4.34 31.28 -2.68
N VAL A 214 3.33 31.70 -1.93
CA VAL A 214 2.37 30.81 -1.25
C VAL A 214 1.24 30.49 -2.21
N SER A 215 0.79 29.22 -2.28
CA SER A 215 -0.30 28.86 -3.18
C SER A 215 -1.61 29.61 -2.85
N ARG A 216 -2.41 29.95 -3.86
CA ARG A 216 -3.67 30.68 -3.70
C ARG A 216 -4.64 30.03 -2.72
N SER A 217 -4.69 28.69 -2.70
CA SER A 217 -5.53 27.95 -1.76
C SER A 217 -5.05 28.11 -0.31
N VAL A 218 -3.74 28.13 -0.08
CA VAL A 218 -3.15 28.36 1.24
C VAL A 218 -3.33 29.82 1.68
N VAL A 219 -3.18 30.79 0.79
CA VAL A 219 -3.51 32.19 1.07
C VAL A 219 -4.95 32.33 1.57
N GLY A 220 -5.93 31.75 0.83
CA GLY A 220 -7.32 31.78 1.26
C GLY A 220 -7.58 31.14 2.63
N ARG A 221 -6.87 30.04 2.94
CA ARG A 221 -6.98 29.36 4.25
C ARG A 221 -6.36 30.17 5.39
N ILE A 222 -5.25 30.86 5.12
CA ILE A 222 -4.64 31.79 6.09
C ILE A 222 -5.64 32.90 6.43
N LEU A 223 -6.19 33.56 5.43
CA LEU A 223 -7.10 34.70 5.61
C LEU A 223 -8.47 34.33 6.22
N ARG A 224 -8.86 33.05 6.16
CA ARG A 224 -10.06 32.54 6.84
C ARG A 224 -9.77 31.90 8.19
N HIS A 225 -8.56 32.06 8.74
CA HIS A 225 -8.13 31.43 10.01
C HIS A 225 -8.31 29.89 10.03
N GLU A 226 -8.21 29.24 8.88
CA GLU A 226 -8.33 27.78 8.75
C GLU A 226 -7.01 27.04 9.02
N LEU A 227 -5.97 27.73 9.45
CA LEU A 227 -4.64 27.17 9.72
C LEU A 227 -4.14 27.54 11.13
N PRO A 228 -4.82 27.08 12.19
CA PRO A 228 -4.50 27.44 13.58
C PRO A 228 -3.07 27.08 13.96
N THR A 229 -2.47 26.06 13.34
CA THR A 229 -1.05 25.70 13.52
C THR A 229 -0.06 26.77 13.07
N LEU A 230 -0.41 27.62 12.11
CA LEU A 230 0.41 28.75 11.70
C LEU A 230 0.21 29.94 12.63
N GLU A 231 -1.00 30.19 13.04
CA GLU A 231 -1.38 31.25 13.97
C GLU A 231 -0.66 31.08 15.31
N GLU A 232 -0.78 29.90 15.91
CA GLU A 232 -0.06 29.58 17.15
C GLU A 232 1.47 29.57 16.98
N ARG A 233 1.97 29.10 15.82
CA ARG A 233 3.41 29.05 15.56
C ARG A 233 4.04 30.43 15.46
N TYR A 234 3.29 31.40 14.96
CA TYR A 234 3.82 32.74 14.71
C TYR A 234 3.31 33.79 15.72
N GLU A 235 2.66 33.31 16.78
CA GLU A 235 2.22 34.15 17.92
C GLU A 235 1.42 35.39 17.48
N LEU A 236 0.58 35.23 16.49
CA LEU A 236 -0.40 36.24 16.17
C LEU A 236 -1.61 36.02 17.05
N THR A 237 -1.44 36.32 18.35
CA THR A 237 -2.57 36.50 19.26
C THR A 237 -3.45 37.61 18.72
N THR A 238 -4.72 37.44 18.88
CA THR A 238 -5.84 38.31 18.45
C THR A 238 -5.90 39.64 19.27
N GLU A 239 -4.75 40.19 19.69
CA GLU A 239 -4.65 41.52 20.24
C GLU A 239 -4.00 42.42 19.18
N GLY A 240 -4.87 43.21 18.57
CA GLY A 240 -4.53 44.10 17.47
C GLY A 240 -3.45 45.11 17.79
N GLU A 241 -2.21 44.75 17.51
CA GLU A 241 -1.16 45.71 17.25
C GLU A 241 -0.38 45.27 16.03
N LEU A 242 -0.75 45.85 14.90
CA LEU A 242 0.15 45.97 13.76
C LEU A 242 1.32 46.85 14.21
N PRO A 243 2.57 46.37 14.23
CA PRO A 243 3.69 47.27 14.37
C PRO A 243 3.73 48.16 13.10
N LEU A 244 3.70 49.46 13.33
CA LEU A 244 3.92 50.55 12.38
C LEU A 244 5.23 50.39 11.59
#